data_20c8952ef4b79e0106cd735390d75e02
#
_entry.id   20c8952ef4b79e0106cd735390d75e02
#
_cell.length_a   1.000
_cell.length_b   1.000
_cell.length_c   1.000
_cell.angle_alpha   90.00
_cell.angle_beta   90.00
_cell.angle_gamma   90.00
#
_symmetry.space_group_name_H-M   'P 1'
#
loop_
_entity.id
_entity.type
_entity.pdbx_description
1 polymer ?
#
loop_
_entity_poly.entity_id
_entity_poly.type
_entity_poly.pdbx_seq_one_letter_code
_entity_poly.pdbx_strand_id
1 'polypeptide(L)'
;METPKALPNAELLFVIPEGIHMAVSYKKLWKLLIDKEIKKKDLSSMAGVSPATITKMGKNGHVTTEVLLKICTALGCRIEDIMEVVPEQQHL
;
A
#
# COMPACT_ATOMS: atom_id res chain seq x y z
N MET A 1 -6.65 26.74 -24.14
CA MET A 1 -6.29 26.67 -23.58
C MET A 1 -5.65 26.22 -22.96
N GLU A 2 -5.80 26.00 -22.72
CA GLU A 2 -5.11 25.69 -22.08
C GLU A 2 -4.92 25.04 -21.29
N THR A 3 -4.91 24.58 -21.06
CA THR A 3 -4.74 24.01 -20.27
C THR A 3 -4.17 23.79 -19.48
N PRO A 4 -4.07 23.63 -19.16
CA PRO A 4 -3.66 23.29 -18.37
C PRO A 4 -3.31 23.09 -17.54
N LYS A 5 -3.43 23.06 -17.22
CA LYS A 5 -3.20 23.01 -16.48
C LYS A 5 -3.35 22.75 -15.45
N ALA A 6 -3.66 22.77 -15.51
CA ALA A 6 -4.35 22.70 -14.40
C ALA A 6 -3.79 21.95 -13.34
N LEU A 7 -3.30 20.98 -13.49
CA LEU A 7 -2.83 20.18 -12.52
C LEU A 7 -1.49 20.46 -12.06
N PRO A 8 -0.90 21.56 -12.35
CA PRO A 8 0.42 21.89 -11.86
C PRO A 8 0.53 21.73 -10.37
N ASN A 9 -0.53 22.05 -9.64
CA ASN A 9 -0.43 21.92 -8.19
C ASN A 9 -0.35 20.49 -7.76
N ALA A 10 -1.13 19.63 -8.38
CA ALA A 10 -1.07 18.24 -8.04
C ALA A 10 0.28 17.68 -8.40
N GLU A 11 0.83 18.08 -9.50
CA GLU A 11 2.13 17.62 -9.89
C GLU A 11 3.19 18.07 -8.90
N LEU A 12 3.07 19.28 -8.40
CA LEU A 12 4.05 19.77 -7.45
C LEU A 12 4.04 18.96 -6.18
N LEU A 13 2.87 18.45 -5.78
CA LEU A 13 2.79 17.65 -4.59
C LEU A 13 3.49 16.33 -4.74
N PHE A 14 3.67 15.88 -5.98
CA PHE A 14 4.30 14.60 -6.21
C PHE A 14 5.64 14.71 -6.89
N VAL A 15 6.25 15.87 -6.88
CA VAL A 15 7.58 16.01 -7.42
C VAL A 15 8.53 15.23 -6.54
N ILE A 16 9.28 14.35 -7.16
CA ILE A 16 10.22 13.51 -6.45
C ILE A 16 11.61 14.07 -6.67
N PRO A 17 12.29 14.49 -5.61
CA PRO A 17 13.65 14.98 -5.76
C PRO A 17 14.53 13.93 -6.38
N GLU A 18 15.50 14.38 -7.09
CA GLU A 18 16.45 13.50 -7.72
C GLU A 18 17.11 12.63 -6.65
N GLY A 19 17.25 11.35 -6.95
CA GLY A 19 17.87 10.43 -6.01
C GLY A 19 16.91 9.76 -5.04
N ILE A 20 15.64 10.13 -5.08
CA ILE A 20 14.64 9.52 -4.22
C ILE A 20 13.84 8.51 -5.03
N HIS A 21 13.67 7.33 -4.48
CA HIS A 21 12.88 6.29 -5.10
C HIS A 21 11.54 6.16 -4.39
N MET A 22 10.55 5.66 -5.10
CA MET A 22 9.26 5.40 -4.51
C MET A 22 9.28 4.03 -3.84
N ALA A 23 8.46 3.88 -2.84
CA ALA A 23 8.35 2.64 -2.10
C ALA A 23 6.88 2.36 -1.84
N VAL A 24 6.58 1.12 -1.44
CA VAL A 24 5.21 0.79 -1.08
C VAL A 24 5.05 0.90 0.42
N SER A 25 3.84 1.21 0.84
CA SER A 25 3.49 1.22 2.25
C SER A 25 2.15 0.52 2.39
N TYR A 26 2.06 -0.38 3.37
CA TYR A 26 0.82 -1.09 3.66
C TYR A 26 0.20 -0.60 4.96
N LYS A 27 0.57 0.60 5.38
CA LYS A 27 0.04 1.15 6.62
C LYS A 27 -1.49 1.17 6.61
N LYS A 28 -2.07 1.46 5.46
CA LYS A 28 -3.52 1.50 5.34
C LYS A 28 -4.13 0.13 5.63
N LEU A 29 -3.46 -0.93 5.20
CA LEU A 29 -3.94 -2.29 5.46
C LEU A 29 -4.01 -2.56 6.95
N TRP A 30 -2.95 -2.19 7.66
CA TRP A 30 -2.92 -2.45 9.09
C TRP A 30 -3.99 -1.67 9.83
N LYS A 31 -4.25 -0.43 9.41
CA LYS A 31 -5.31 0.36 10.00
C LYS A 31 -6.68 -0.25 9.70
N LEU A 32 -6.86 -0.75 8.48
CA LEU A 32 -8.11 -1.37 8.10
C LEU A 32 -8.37 -2.63 8.93
N LEU A 33 -7.32 -3.42 9.17
CA LEU A 33 -7.46 -4.61 10.00
C LEU A 33 -7.87 -4.24 11.41
N ILE A 34 -7.28 -3.19 11.96
CA ILE A 34 -7.64 -2.72 13.29
C ILE A 34 -9.10 -2.32 13.32
N ASP A 35 -9.55 -1.57 12.33
CA ASP A 35 -10.94 -1.11 12.26
C ASP A 35 -11.90 -2.29 12.16
N LYS A 36 -11.51 -3.34 11.48
CA LYS A 36 -12.36 -4.52 11.31
C LYS A 36 -12.13 -5.56 12.38
N GLU A 37 -11.20 -5.29 13.30
CA GLU A 37 -10.87 -6.21 14.40
C GLU A 37 -10.42 -7.57 13.87
N ILE A 38 -9.58 -7.54 12.84
CA ILE A 38 -9.03 -8.73 12.23
C ILE A 38 -7.55 -8.76 12.55
N LYS A 39 -7.08 -9.89 13.05
CA LYS A 39 -5.65 -10.05 13.32
C LYS A 39 -4.94 -10.46 12.05
N LYS A 40 -3.63 -10.19 11.98
CA LYS A 40 -2.83 -10.58 10.82
C LYS A 40 -2.93 -12.09 10.57
N LYS A 41 -2.95 -12.86 11.63
CA LYS A 41 -3.09 -14.30 11.54
C LYS A 41 -4.40 -14.68 10.85
N ASP A 42 -5.46 -13.97 11.20
CA ASP A 42 -6.76 -14.25 10.61
C ASP A 42 -6.79 -13.82 9.16
N LEU A 43 -6.13 -12.73 8.83
CA LEU A 43 -6.05 -12.29 7.45
C LEU A 43 -5.36 -13.36 6.59
N SER A 44 -4.31 -13.94 7.10
CA SER A 44 -3.61 -15.00 6.40
C SER A 44 -4.58 -16.11 6.01
N SER A 45 -5.38 -16.56 6.97
CA SER A 45 -6.35 -17.62 6.71
C SER A 45 -7.43 -17.17 5.75
N MET A 46 -7.98 -15.98 5.99
CA MET A 46 -9.10 -15.49 5.19
C MET A 46 -8.72 -15.31 3.73
N ALA A 47 -7.54 -14.80 3.51
CA ALA A 47 -7.10 -14.45 2.16
C ALA A 47 -6.39 -15.60 1.46
N GLY A 48 -6.00 -16.63 2.19
CA GLY A 48 -5.22 -17.70 1.60
C GLY A 48 -3.81 -17.25 1.26
N VAL A 49 -3.25 -16.41 2.11
CA VAL A 49 -1.91 -15.85 1.93
C VAL A 49 -1.05 -16.36 3.07
N SER A 50 0.17 -16.78 2.78
CA SER A 50 1.01 -17.40 3.80
C SER A 50 1.37 -16.38 4.89
N PRO A 51 1.58 -16.87 6.12
CA PRO A 51 2.02 -15.95 7.19
C PRO A 51 3.34 -15.27 6.86
N ALA A 52 4.23 -15.96 6.15
CA ALA A 52 5.49 -15.35 5.76
C ALA A 52 5.28 -14.15 4.85
N THR A 53 4.29 -14.22 3.95
CA THR A 53 3.97 -13.12 3.08
C THR A 53 3.42 -11.94 3.88
N ILE A 54 2.56 -12.21 4.85
CA ILE A 54 2.03 -11.16 5.71
C ILE A 54 3.16 -10.48 6.48
N THR A 55 4.09 -11.27 6.99
CA THR A 55 5.25 -10.73 7.70
C THR A 55 6.08 -9.84 6.79
N LYS A 56 6.26 -10.26 5.54
CA LYS A 56 7.00 -9.47 4.57
C LYS A 56 6.30 -8.13 4.32
N MET A 57 4.98 -8.15 4.24
CA MET A 57 4.22 -6.91 4.08
C MET A 57 4.36 -6.02 5.31
N GLY A 58 4.52 -6.61 6.48
CA GLY A 58 4.75 -5.83 7.69
C GLY A 58 6.03 -5.02 7.63
N LYS A 59 6.95 -5.42 6.76
CA LYS A 59 8.20 -4.69 6.54
C LYS A 59 8.16 -3.92 5.23
N ASN A 60 6.96 -3.73 4.68
CA ASN A 60 6.74 -3.04 3.41
C ASN A 60 7.49 -3.71 2.26
N GLY A 61 7.61 -5.05 2.32
CA GLY A 61 8.24 -5.80 1.26
C GLY A 61 7.31 -5.93 0.06
N HIS A 62 7.90 -6.21 -1.08
CA HIS A 62 7.12 -6.36 -2.30
C HIS A 62 6.44 -7.72 -2.34
N VAL A 63 5.20 -7.72 -2.76
CA VAL A 63 4.45 -8.95 -2.95
C VAL A 63 3.82 -8.90 -4.33
N THR A 64 3.33 -10.04 -4.78
CA THR A 64 2.72 -10.10 -6.11
C THR A 64 1.34 -9.46 -6.08
N THR A 65 0.88 -9.03 -7.26
CA THR A 65 -0.48 -8.51 -7.35
C THR A 65 -1.49 -9.58 -7.01
N GLU A 66 -1.16 -10.83 -7.24
CA GLU A 66 -2.06 -11.91 -6.85
C GLU A 66 -2.34 -11.90 -5.36
N VAL A 67 -1.29 -11.67 -4.56
CA VAL A 67 -1.45 -11.56 -3.11
C VAL A 67 -2.36 -10.38 -2.78
N LEU A 68 -2.15 -9.25 -3.44
CA LEU A 68 -2.96 -8.07 -3.19
C LEU A 68 -4.42 -8.31 -3.53
N LEU A 69 -4.68 -9.01 -4.63
CA LEU A 69 -6.06 -9.31 -5.02
C LEU A 69 -6.72 -10.24 -4.03
N LYS A 70 -5.98 -11.22 -3.51
CA LYS A 70 -6.52 -12.12 -2.52
C LYS A 70 -6.93 -11.37 -1.25
N ILE A 71 -6.10 -10.43 -0.83
CA ILE A 71 -6.40 -9.64 0.35
C ILE A 71 -7.62 -8.75 0.10
N CYS A 72 -7.66 -8.10 -1.06
CA CYS A 72 -8.79 -7.25 -1.40
C CYS A 72 -10.08 -8.05 -1.44
N THR A 73 -10.03 -9.25 -1.99
CA THR A 73 -11.20 -10.11 -2.05
C THR A 73 -11.67 -10.47 -0.64
N ALA A 74 -10.72 -10.83 0.21
CA ALA A 74 -11.05 -11.24 1.58
C ALA A 74 -11.66 -10.09 2.38
N LEU A 75 -11.18 -8.87 2.16
CA LEU A 75 -11.63 -7.73 2.93
C LEU A 75 -12.72 -6.91 2.23
N GLY A 76 -13.02 -7.25 0.98
CA GLY A 76 -14.04 -6.50 0.24
C GLY A 76 -13.63 -5.07 -0.01
N CYS A 77 -12.38 -4.85 -0.37
CA CYS A 77 -11.87 -3.50 -0.53
C CYS A 77 -11.04 -3.40 -1.81
N ARG A 78 -10.50 -2.23 -2.05
CA ARG A 78 -9.72 -1.95 -3.25
C ARG A 78 -8.25 -1.86 -2.89
N ILE A 79 -7.39 -1.92 -3.90
CA ILE A 79 -5.96 -1.85 -3.65
C ILE A 79 -5.57 -0.55 -2.95
N GLU A 80 -6.18 0.55 -3.34
CA GLU A 80 -5.86 1.83 -2.72
C GLU A 80 -6.29 1.91 -1.26
N ASP A 81 -7.09 0.95 -0.81
CA ASP A 81 -7.49 0.90 0.60
C ASP A 81 -6.45 0.18 1.44
N ILE A 82 -5.53 -0.53 0.82
CA ILE A 82 -4.57 -1.34 1.56
C ILE A 82 -3.13 -0.98 1.30
N MET A 83 -2.85 -0.21 0.26
CA MET A 83 -1.47 0.18 0.00
C MET A 83 -1.42 1.54 -0.64
N GLU A 84 -0.24 2.14 -0.59
CA GLU A 84 0.01 3.38 -1.30
C GLU A 84 1.47 3.42 -1.67
N VAL A 85 1.78 4.26 -2.64
CA VAL A 85 3.14 4.47 -3.09
C VAL A 85 3.61 5.77 -2.45
N VAL A 86 4.73 5.70 -1.78
CA VAL A 86 5.25 6.85 -1.03
C VAL A 86 6.73 7.02 -1.37
N PRO A 87 7.27 8.21 -1.22
CA PRO A 87 8.71 8.38 -1.39
C PRO A 87 9.44 7.60 -0.31
N GLU A 88 10.51 6.93 -0.71
CA GLU A 88 11.30 6.18 0.23
C GLU A 88 12.00 7.18 1.15
N GLN A 89 11.84 6.98 2.46
CA GLN A 89 12.43 7.88 3.40
C GLN A 89 13.85 7.51 3.67
N GLN A 90 14.69 8.52 3.71
CA GLN A 90 16.08 8.31 4.07
C GLN A 90 16.19 8.50 5.55
N HIS A 91 16.77 7.53 6.21
CA HIS A 91 16.98 7.68 7.62
C HIS A 91 18.38 8.11 7.87
N LEU A 92 18.52 8.96 8.77
CA LEU A 92 19.82 9.52 9.05
C LEU A 92 20.44 8.91 10.26
#